data_6ca0c427bb6fc08580f9e150e0d80626
#
_entry.id   6ca0c427bb6fc08580f9e150e0d80626
#
_cell.length_a   1.000
_cell.length_b   1.000
_cell.length_c   1.000
_cell.angle_alpha   90.00
_cell.angle_beta   90.00
_cell.angle_gamma   90.00
#
_symmetry.space_group_name_H-M   'P 1'
#
loop_
_entity.id
_entity.type
_entity.pdbx_description
1 polymer ?
#
loop_
_entity_poly.entity_id
_entity_poly.type
_entity_poly.pdbx_seq_one_letter_code
_entity_poly.pdbx_strand_id
1 'polypeptide(L)'
;MGNSTLDALKARIESGNAHVGILGLGYVGLPLAVEFGSAGLNVTGFDLSEAKVDSLNRGESYIQDVETSRLKALVDKGKVRATTDFARIRECDALIICVPTPLSKTKDPDLSMVVSATGKIAENLRPGQLVVLESTTYPGTTDELILPMLEEKGLKVGVDFFLAFSPERVDPGNPKFHTHNTPKVIGGMTPACGDAAKQLYLKAIEKIIVVSSPRAAEMVKLLENTFRSVNIGLVNEVALMCRRLNVNVWEVIDAA
;
A
#
# COMPACT_ATOMS: atom_id res chain seq x y z
N MET A 1 -13.72 -3.06 -28.11
CA MET A 1 -13.32 -4.43 -27.77
C MET A 1 -12.90 -4.43 -26.32
N GLY A 2 -13.48 -5.31 -25.47
CA GLY A 2 -13.11 -5.39 -24.06
C GLY A 2 -11.65 -5.82 -23.91
N ASN A 3 -10.98 -5.37 -22.83
CA ASN A 3 -9.63 -5.82 -22.51
C ASN A 3 -9.74 -7.20 -21.83
N SER A 4 -9.60 -8.28 -22.58
CA SER A 4 -9.76 -9.67 -22.07
C SER A 4 -8.84 -9.96 -20.87
N THR A 5 -7.69 -9.29 -20.77
CA THR A 5 -6.73 -9.42 -19.67
C THR A 5 -7.27 -8.79 -18.40
N LEU A 6 -7.89 -7.60 -18.51
CA LEU A 6 -8.57 -6.94 -17.38
C LEU A 6 -9.77 -7.76 -16.90
N ASP A 7 -10.60 -8.24 -17.82
CA ASP A 7 -11.81 -9.00 -17.48
C ASP A 7 -11.46 -10.31 -16.77
N ALA A 8 -10.38 -10.99 -17.21
CA ALA A 8 -9.87 -12.19 -16.54
C ALA A 8 -9.37 -11.90 -15.11
N LEU A 9 -8.62 -10.82 -14.91
CA LEU A 9 -8.16 -10.41 -13.58
C LEU A 9 -9.35 -10.08 -12.67
N LYS A 10 -10.31 -9.30 -13.16
CA LYS A 10 -11.52 -8.92 -12.41
C LYS A 10 -12.34 -10.15 -12.00
N ALA A 11 -12.53 -11.10 -12.89
CA ALA A 11 -13.25 -12.34 -12.58
C ALA A 11 -12.55 -13.15 -11.48
N ARG A 12 -11.21 -13.20 -11.45
CA ARG A 12 -10.45 -13.84 -10.38
C ARG A 12 -10.58 -13.09 -9.04
N ILE A 13 -10.58 -11.76 -9.07
CA ILE A 13 -10.80 -10.92 -7.88
C ILE A 13 -12.24 -11.14 -7.36
N GLU A 14 -13.23 -11.05 -8.21
CA GLU A 14 -14.65 -11.19 -7.84
C GLU A 14 -14.95 -12.56 -7.23
N SER A 15 -14.44 -13.63 -7.81
CA SER A 15 -14.61 -15.00 -7.31
C SER A 15 -13.82 -15.32 -6.03
N GLY A 16 -12.94 -14.41 -5.56
CA GLY A 16 -12.07 -14.65 -4.41
C GLY A 16 -10.88 -15.58 -4.71
N ASN A 17 -10.62 -15.88 -5.98
CA ASN A 17 -9.54 -16.76 -6.42
C ASN A 17 -8.24 -15.99 -6.78
N ALA A 18 -8.25 -14.66 -6.71
CA ALA A 18 -7.07 -13.86 -6.93
C ALA A 18 -6.04 -14.10 -5.82
N HIS A 19 -4.77 -14.21 -6.21
CA HIS A 19 -3.65 -14.35 -5.30
C HIS A 19 -2.91 -13.00 -5.19
N VAL A 20 -2.81 -12.48 -3.97
CA VAL A 20 -2.18 -11.19 -3.69
C VAL A 20 -0.77 -11.42 -3.17
N GLY A 21 0.21 -10.77 -3.78
CA GLY A 21 1.59 -10.68 -3.31
C GLY A 21 1.84 -9.33 -2.64
N ILE A 22 2.42 -9.32 -1.44
CA ILE A 22 2.78 -8.09 -0.73
C ILE A 22 4.27 -8.07 -0.49
N LEU A 23 4.98 -7.10 -1.09
CA LEU A 23 6.41 -6.91 -0.96
C LEU A 23 6.71 -5.92 0.18
N GLY A 24 7.34 -6.42 1.23
CA GLY A 24 7.56 -5.68 2.47
C GLY A 24 6.48 -5.95 3.52
N LEU A 25 6.86 -6.66 4.60
CA LEU A 25 5.96 -7.06 5.70
C LEU A 25 6.18 -6.18 6.93
N GLY A 26 6.25 -4.86 6.71
CA GLY A 26 6.30 -3.84 7.76
C GLY A 26 4.91 -3.46 8.28
N TYR A 27 4.85 -2.28 8.94
CA TYR A 27 3.62 -1.75 9.54
C TYR A 27 2.54 -1.32 8.50
N VAL A 28 2.86 -1.33 7.20
CA VAL A 28 1.88 -1.18 6.11
C VAL A 28 1.50 -2.54 5.54
N GLY A 29 2.49 -3.34 5.15
CA GLY A 29 2.24 -4.57 4.41
C GLY A 29 1.62 -5.69 5.23
N LEU A 30 1.99 -5.87 6.51
CA LEU A 30 1.40 -6.91 7.35
C LEU A 30 -0.08 -6.67 7.67
N PRO A 31 -0.51 -5.45 8.09
CA PRO A 31 -1.93 -5.15 8.24
C PRO A 31 -2.73 -5.38 6.95
N LEU A 32 -2.20 -4.94 5.81
CA LEU A 32 -2.85 -5.12 4.52
C LEU A 32 -2.99 -6.61 4.13
N ALA A 33 -1.95 -7.43 4.42
CA ALA A 33 -2.01 -8.87 4.22
C ALA A 33 -3.14 -9.52 5.04
N VAL A 34 -3.33 -9.07 6.27
CA VAL A 34 -4.39 -9.54 7.16
C VAL A 34 -5.77 -9.10 6.66
N GLU A 35 -5.90 -7.88 6.14
CA GLU A 35 -7.18 -7.41 5.58
C GLU A 35 -7.58 -8.21 4.33
N PHE A 36 -6.68 -8.40 3.36
CA PHE A 36 -6.96 -9.22 2.18
C PHE A 36 -7.22 -10.70 2.54
N GLY A 37 -6.44 -11.26 3.47
CA GLY A 37 -6.67 -12.63 3.95
C GLY A 37 -8.03 -12.79 4.64
N SER A 38 -8.44 -11.79 5.44
CA SER A 38 -9.76 -11.75 6.11
C SER A 38 -10.90 -11.61 5.11
N ALA A 39 -10.68 -10.93 3.98
CA ALA A 39 -11.60 -10.85 2.86
C ALA A 39 -11.68 -12.15 2.03
N GLY A 40 -10.94 -13.19 2.41
CA GLY A 40 -10.96 -14.52 1.79
C GLY A 40 -9.97 -14.74 0.66
N LEU A 41 -9.17 -13.74 0.30
CA LEU A 41 -8.13 -13.88 -0.72
C LEU A 41 -6.93 -14.70 -0.20
N ASN A 42 -6.17 -15.30 -1.11
CA ASN A 42 -4.90 -15.91 -0.78
C ASN A 42 -3.80 -14.85 -0.85
N VAL A 43 -2.97 -14.76 0.19
CA VAL A 43 -1.93 -13.74 0.30
C VAL A 43 -0.57 -14.38 0.51
N THR A 44 0.43 -13.96 -0.26
CA THR A 44 1.84 -14.27 -0.02
C THR A 44 2.60 -12.98 0.27
N GLY A 45 3.12 -12.87 1.47
CA GLY A 45 4.05 -11.80 1.83
C GLY A 45 5.48 -12.14 1.39
N PHE A 46 6.17 -11.15 0.85
CA PHE A 46 7.58 -11.24 0.46
C PHE A 46 8.39 -10.27 1.32
N ASP A 47 9.36 -10.77 2.06
CA ASP A 47 10.28 -9.92 2.84
C ASP A 47 11.69 -10.51 2.78
N LEU A 48 12.71 -9.66 2.84
CA LEU A 48 14.11 -10.08 2.88
C LEU A 48 14.52 -10.64 4.27
N SER A 49 13.77 -10.31 5.31
CA SER A 49 14.02 -10.75 6.68
C SER A 49 13.42 -12.12 6.93
N GLU A 50 14.25 -13.15 7.01
CA GLU A 50 13.83 -14.50 7.40
C GLU A 50 13.09 -14.50 8.75
N ALA A 51 13.53 -13.68 9.71
CA ALA A 51 12.90 -13.58 11.03
C ALA A 51 11.44 -13.12 10.95
N LYS A 52 11.10 -12.15 10.06
CA LYS A 52 9.73 -11.72 9.84
C LYS A 52 8.90 -12.80 9.13
N VAL A 53 9.50 -13.43 8.11
CA VAL A 53 8.86 -14.53 7.36
C VAL A 53 8.51 -15.68 8.31
N ASP A 54 9.44 -16.08 9.17
CA ASP A 54 9.23 -17.16 10.13
C ASP A 54 8.18 -16.80 11.19
N SER A 55 8.23 -15.58 11.75
CA SER A 55 7.23 -15.12 12.71
C SER A 55 5.83 -15.13 12.10
N LEU A 56 5.67 -14.59 10.88
CA LEU A 56 4.38 -14.60 10.19
C LEU A 56 3.89 -16.03 9.96
N ASN A 57 4.74 -16.92 9.47
CA ASN A 57 4.38 -18.32 9.18
C ASN A 57 4.04 -19.13 10.45
N ARG A 58 4.51 -18.71 11.64
CA ARG A 58 4.04 -19.23 12.93
C ARG A 58 2.75 -18.58 13.42
N GLY A 59 2.24 -17.54 12.71
CA GLY A 59 1.08 -16.77 13.12
C GLY A 59 1.38 -15.79 14.26
N GLU A 60 2.64 -15.39 14.44
CA GLU A 60 3.09 -14.45 15.47
C GLU A 60 3.22 -13.05 14.88
N SER A 61 2.40 -12.11 15.37
CA SER A 61 2.48 -10.71 14.93
C SER A 61 3.63 -9.98 15.65
N TYR A 62 4.37 -9.20 14.90
CA TYR A 62 5.39 -8.26 15.39
C TYR A 62 4.99 -6.80 15.14
N ILE A 63 3.74 -6.55 14.69
CA ILE A 63 3.16 -5.22 14.48
C ILE A 63 2.01 -5.03 15.48
N GLN A 64 2.03 -3.92 16.22
CA GLN A 64 1.05 -3.65 17.29
C GLN A 64 -0.40 -3.58 16.77
N ASP A 65 -0.60 -3.04 15.57
CA ASP A 65 -1.92 -2.89 14.96
C ASP A 65 -2.49 -4.21 14.37
N VAL A 66 -1.76 -5.32 14.50
CA VAL A 66 -2.17 -6.64 14.04
C VAL A 66 -2.24 -7.61 15.23
N GLU A 67 -3.43 -8.01 15.60
CA GLU A 67 -3.62 -9.02 16.65
C GLU A 67 -3.07 -10.38 16.22
N THR A 68 -2.23 -10.98 17.08
CA THR A 68 -1.65 -12.30 16.85
C THR A 68 -2.73 -13.38 16.61
N SER A 69 -3.83 -13.32 17.35
CA SER A 69 -4.96 -14.25 17.19
C SER A 69 -5.57 -14.20 15.79
N ARG A 70 -5.73 -12.99 15.23
CA ARG A 70 -6.27 -12.78 13.89
C ARG A 70 -5.31 -13.28 12.81
N LEU A 71 -4.02 -12.94 12.92
CA LEU A 71 -2.99 -13.43 12.00
C LEU A 71 -2.89 -14.96 12.03
N LYS A 72 -2.83 -15.55 13.25
CA LYS A 72 -2.74 -17.00 13.42
C LYS A 72 -3.90 -17.73 12.76
N ALA A 73 -5.12 -17.26 12.94
CA ALA A 73 -6.29 -17.87 12.31
C ALA A 73 -6.23 -17.88 10.77
N LEU A 74 -5.60 -16.85 10.16
CA LEU A 74 -5.41 -16.77 8.71
C LEU A 74 -4.29 -17.69 8.21
N VAL A 75 -3.20 -17.81 8.97
CA VAL A 75 -2.09 -18.71 8.68
C VAL A 75 -2.55 -20.17 8.79
N ASP A 76 -3.26 -20.54 9.86
CA ASP A 76 -3.79 -21.88 10.08
C ASP A 76 -4.78 -22.31 8.97
N LYS A 77 -5.52 -21.34 8.40
CA LYS A 77 -6.40 -21.57 7.23
C LYS A 77 -5.67 -21.57 5.88
N GLY A 78 -4.36 -21.34 5.87
CA GLY A 78 -3.56 -21.24 4.64
C GLY A 78 -3.87 -20.01 3.78
N LYS A 79 -4.56 -18.99 4.35
CA LYS A 79 -4.92 -17.76 3.63
C LYS A 79 -3.77 -16.76 3.56
N VAL A 80 -2.92 -16.70 4.57
CA VAL A 80 -1.75 -15.82 4.63
C VAL A 80 -0.51 -16.66 4.87
N ARG A 81 0.52 -16.45 4.07
CA ARG A 81 1.86 -17.04 4.21
C ARG A 81 2.93 -16.03 3.84
N ALA A 82 4.16 -16.27 4.19
CA ALA A 82 5.30 -15.45 3.80
C ALA A 82 6.44 -16.27 3.23
N THR A 83 7.32 -15.63 2.44
CA THR A 83 8.50 -16.27 1.85
C THR A 83 9.59 -15.24 1.55
N THR A 84 10.85 -15.71 1.52
CA THR A 84 11.99 -14.96 0.97
C THR A 84 12.24 -15.28 -0.50
N ASP A 85 11.50 -16.25 -1.07
CA ASP A 85 11.63 -16.65 -2.48
C ASP A 85 10.77 -15.73 -3.39
N PHE A 86 11.42 -14.75 -3.99
CA PHE A 86 10.78 -13.79 -4.90
C PHE A 86 10.43 -14.39 -6.28
N ALA A 87 10.91 -15.59 -6.66
CA ALA A 87 10.48 -16.23 -7.89
C ALA A 87 8.98 -16.57 -7.88
N ARG A 88 8.39 -16.70 -6.68
CA ARG A 88 6.95 -16.95 -6.49
C ARG A 88 6.06 -15.75 -6.79
N ILE A 89 6.61 -14.56 -7.08
CA ILE A 89 5.86 -13.40 -7.60
C ILE A 89 5.00 -13.78 -8.80
N ARG A 90 5.48 -14.67 -9.66
CA ARG A 90 4.73 -15.16 -10.84
C ARG A 90 3.44 -15.93 -10.51
N GLU A 91 3.28 -16.41 -9.28
CA GLU A 91 2.06 -17.08 -8.81
C GLU A 91 0.95 -16.07 -8.47
N CYS A 92 1.29 -14.79 -8.22
CA CYS A 92 0.37 -13.75 -7.80
C CYS A 92 -0.35 -13.10 -8.99
N ASP A 93 -1.58 -12.66 -8.77
CA ASP A 93 -2.37 -11.88 -9.73
C ASP A 93 -2.26 -10.38 -9.46
N ALA A 94 -2.04 -10.00 -8.21
CA ALA A 94 -1.78 -8.63 -7.81
C ALA A 94 -0.55 -8.57 -6.92
N LEU A 95 0.27 -7.53 -7.10
CA LEU A 95 1.53 -7.30 -6.39
C LEU A 95 1.52 -5.91 -5.78
N ILE A 96 1.71 -5.81 -4.48
CA ILE A 96 1.65 -4.54 -3.75
C ILE A 96 3.01 -4.27 -3.12
N ILE A 97 3.61 -3.12 -3.45
CA ILE A 97 4.93 -2.70 -2.96
C ILE A 97 4.73 -1.85 -1.71
N CYS A 98 5.08 -2.39 -0.54
CA CYS A 98 4.97 -1.77 0.78
C CYS A 98 6.34 -1.66 1.48
N VAL A 99 7.42 -1.53 0.70
CA VAL A 99 8.77 -1.43 1.25
C VAL A 99 9.05 -0.05 1.85
N PRO A 100 9.95 0.06 2.85
CA PRO A 100 10.33 1.33 3.44
C PRO A 100 10.98 2.29 2.42
N THR A 101 10.77 3.60 2.63
CA THR A 101 11.41 4.69 1.88
C THR A 101 12.02 5.68 2.88
N PRO A 102 13.15 5.32 3.52
CA PRO A 102 13.76 6.20 4.51
C PRO A 102 14.32 7.47 3.86
N LEU A 103 14.56 8.48 4.66
CA LEU A 103 15.28 9.65 4.19
C LEU A 103 16.78 9.38 4.21
N SER A 104 17.47 9.82 3.15
CA SER A 104 18.92 9.86 3.08
C SER A 104 19.51 10.87 4.08
N LYS A 105 20.84 10.92 4.20
CA LYS A 105 21.53 11.94 5.03
C LYS A 105 21.25 13.37 4.56
N THR A 106 20.99 13.54 3.26
CA THR A 106 20.62 14.83 2.64
C THR A 106 19.13 15.14 2.72
N LYS A 107 18.35 14.29 3.39
CA LYS A 107 16.89 14.36 3.53
C LYS A 107 16.12 14.12 2.23
N ASP A 108 16.74 13.56 1.22
CA ASP A 108 16.08 13.10 0.01
C ASP A 108 15.48 11.70 0.25
N PRO A 109 14.35 11.34 -0.37
CA PRO A 109 13.78 9.99 -0.28
C PRO A 109 14.74 8.95 -0.87
N ASP A 110 15.06 7.91 -0.09
CA ASP A 110 15.81 6.76 -0.61
C ASP A 110 14.85 5.73 -1.20
N LEU A 111 14.82 5.65 -2.53
CA LEU A 111 13.99 4.72 -3.30
C LEU A 111 14.67 3.40 -3.62
N SER A 112 15.86 3.12 -3.08
CA SER A 112 16.63 1.90 -3.40
C SER A 112 15.84 0.62 -3.17
N MET A 113 15.06 0.55 -2.08
CA MET A 113 14.20 -0.60 -1.78
C MET A 113 13.03 -0.72 -2.76
N VAL A 114 12.44 0.41 -3.20
CA VAL A 114 11.38 0.43 -4.22
C VAL A 114 11.92 -0.07 -5.55
N VAL A 115 13.08 0.43 -5.98
CA VAL A 115 13.78 -0.01 -7.20
C VAL A 115 14.10 -1.51 -7.13
N SER A 116 14.62 -1.99 -6.00
CA SER A 116 14.92 -3.41 -5.82
C SER A 116 13.67 -4.28 -5.89
N ALA A 117 12.59 -3.89 -5.21
CA ALA A 117 11.31 -4.62 -5.25
C ALA A 117 10.71 -4.63 -6.67
N THR A 118 10.73 -3.48 -7.35
CA THR A 118 10.27 -3.35 -8.74
C THR A 118 11.09 -4.22 -9.68
N GLY A 119 12.41 -4.27 -9.53
CA GLY A 119 13.28 -5.15 -10.32
C GLY A 119 12.90 -6.63 -10.18
N LYS A 120 12.64 -7.10 -8.94
CA LYS A 120 12.17 -8.47 -8.69
C LYS A 120 10.80 -8.75 -9.32
N ILE A 121 9.91 -7.75 -9.33
CA ILE A 121 8.63 -7.86 -10.05
C ILE A 121 8.89 -7.93 -11.56
N ALA A 122 9.68 -7.02 -12.13
CA ALA A 122 9.98 -6.97 -13.56
C ALA A 122 10.61 -8.27 -14.10
N GLU A 123 11.48 -8.90 -13.30
CA GLU A 123 12.07 -10.21 -13.65
C GLU A 123 11.03 -11.32 -13.78
N ASN A 124 9.93 -11.26 -13.03
CA ASN A 124 8.91 -12.28 -12.90
C ASN A 124 7.53 -11.86 -13.43
N LEU A 125 7.41 -10.66 -14.00
CA LEU A 125 6.15 -10.08 -14.47
C LEU A 125 5.58 -10.93 -15.63
N ARG A 126 4.27 -11.20 -15.53
CA ARG A 126 3.50 -11.91 -16.57
C ARG A 126 2.25 -11.12 -16.95
N PRO A 127 1.68 -11.37 -18.15
CA PRO A 127 0.41 -10.78 -18.52
C PRO A 127 -0.70 -11.06 -17.49
N GLY A 128 -1.57 -10.09 -17.30
CA GLY A 128 -2.71 -10.15 -16.38
C GLY A 128 -2.42 -9.75 -14.94
N GLN A 129 -1.18 -9.38 -14.59
CA GLN A 129 -0.85 -8.94 -13.24
C GLN A 129 -1.17 -7.46 -13.02
N LEU A 130 -1.64 -7.15 -11.82
CA LEU A 130 -1.74 -5.78 -11.28
C LEU A 130 -0.53 -5.51 -10.38
N VAL A 131 0.14 -4.38 -10.57
CA VAL A 131 1.18 -3.87 -9.67
C VAL A 131 0.68 -2.58 -9.03
N VAL A 132 0.79 -2.46 -7.72
CA VAL A 132 0.42 -1.25 -6.98
C VAL A 132 1.60 -0.80 -6.12
N LEU A 133 2.00 0.46 -6.26
CA LEU A 133 2.96 1.09 -5.36
C LEU A 133 2.20 1.73 -4.19
N GLU A 134 2.48 1.29 -2.96
CA GLU A 134 1.95 1.89 -1.72
C GLU A 134 3.02 2.62 -0.91
N SER A 135 4.29 2.32 -1.15
CA SER A 135 5.40 3.02 -0.49
C SER A 135 5.30 4.53 -0.69
N THR A 136 5.61 5.29 0.36
CA THR A 136 5.61 6.76 0.29
C THR A 136 6.71 7.25 -0.65
N THR A 137 6.33 8.03 -1.66
CA THR A 137 7.23 8.53 -2.70
C THR A 137 6.85 9.98 -3.06
N TYR A 138 7.43 10.51 -4.12
CA TYR A 138 7.11 11.84 -4.67
C TYR A 138 6.34 11.70 -6.00
N PRO A 139 5.58 12.73 -6.41
CA PRO A 139 4.84 12.72 -7.67
C PRO A 139 5.74 12.47 -8.88
N GLY A 140 5.37 11.48 -9.68
CA GLY A 140 6.16 11.03 -10.83
C GLY A 140 6.90 9.71 -10.59
N THR A 141 7.02 9.22 -9.35
CA THR A 141 7.73 7.96 -9.09
C THR A 141 7.12 6.79 -9.84
N THR A 142 5.79 6.69 -9.87
CA THR A 142 5.11 5.56 -10.52
C THR A 142 5.31 5.55 -12.03
N ASP A 143 5.21 6.69 -12.69
CA ASP A 143 5.26 6.79 -14.15
C ASP A 143 6.68 7.02 -14.70
N GLU A 144 7.57 7.71 -13.97
CA GLU A 144 8.91 8.01 -14.44
C GLU A 144 9.95 6.95 -14.04
N LEU A 145 9.74 6.26 -12.90
CA LEU A 145 10.69 5.27 -12.40
C LEU A 145 10.15 3.83 -12.53
N ILE A 146 8.96 3.54 -11.99
CA ILE A 146 8.44 2.17 -11.91
C ILE A 146 7.99 1.66 -13.28
N LEU A 147 7.21 2.45 -14.02
CA LEU A 147 6.67 2.05 -15.31
C LEU A 147 7.75 1.62 -16.31
N PRO A 148 8.83 2.40 -16.55
CA PRO A 148 9.88 1.98 -17.50
C PRO A 148 10.52 0.63 -17.14
N MET A 149 10.75 0.37 -15.84
CA MET A 149 11.31 -0.89 -15.35
C MET A 149 10.40 -2.08 -15.65
N LEU A 150 9.08 -1.90 -15.51
CA LEU A 150 8.11 -2.96 -15.77
C LEU A 150 7.89 -3.21 -17.28
N GLU A 151 8.05 -2.19 -18.12
CA GLU A 151 7.89 -2.29 -19.57
C GLU A 151 9.17 -2.75 -20.28
N GLU A 152 10.32 -2.87 -19.61
CA GLU A 152 11.62 -3.23 -20.20
C GLU A 152 11.56 -4.54 -21.02
N LYS A 153 10.73 -5.49 -20.61
CA LYS A 153 10.54 -6.77 -21.31
C LYS A 153 9.45 -6.74 -22.40
N GLY A 154 8.96 -5.57 -22.76
CA GLY A 154 8.04 -5.36 -23.88
C GLY A 154 6.55 -5.53 -23.55
N LEU A 155 6.19 -5.78 -22.29
CA LEU A 155 4.79 -5.75 -21.84
C LEU A 155 4.29 -4.30 -21.81
N LYS A 156 3.00 -4.08 -22.13
CA LYS A 156 2.36 -2.77 -22.22
C LYS A 156 1.40 -2.54 -21.05
N VAL A 157 1.59 -1.43 -20.31
CA VAL A 157 0.69 -1.03 -19.24
C VAL A 157 -0.73 -0.75 -19.75
N GLY A 158 -1.73 -1.20 -18.99
CA GLY A 158 -3.15 -1.05 -19.36
C GLY A 158 -3.65 -2.04 -20.42
N VAL A 159 -2.76 -2.85 -20.96
CA VAL A 159 -3.05 -3.88 -21.99
C VAL A 159 -2.62 -5.26 -21.47
N ASP A 160 -1.31 -5.44 -21.27
CA ASP A 160 -0.75 -6.71 -20.81
C ASP A 160 -0.70 -6.82 -19.29
N PHE A 161 -0.42 -5.71 -18.61
CA PHE A 161 -0.42 -5.61 -17.14
C PHE A 161 -1.02 -4.28 -16.69
N PHE A 162 -1.27 -4.14 -15.39
CA PHE A 162 -1.88 -2.95 -14.81
C PHE A 162 -0.96 -2.36 -13.75
N LEU A 163 -0.89 -1.02 -13.68
CA LEU A 163 -0.06 -0.30 -12.73
C LEU A 163 -0.84 0.85 -12.09
N ALA A 164 -0.81 0.94 -10.77
CA ALA A 164 -1.45 1.99 -10.00
C ALA A 164 -0.59 2.43 -8.82
N PHE A 165 -0.92 3.59 -8.29
CA PHE A 165 -0.43 4.08 -7.00
C PHE A 165 -1.58 4.21 -6.00
N SER A 166 -1.31 3.86 -4.74
CA SER A 166 -2.28 4.04 -3.66
C SER A 166 -1.55 4.40 -2.36
N PRO A 167 -1.60 5.65 -1.88
CA PRO A 167 -0.90 6.04 -0.65
C PRO A 167 -1.47 5.34 0.58
N GLU A 168 -0.59 4.96 1.53
CA GLU A 168 -1.03 4.56 2.85
C GLU A 168 -1.45 5.80 3.66
N ARG A 169 -2.61 5.71 4.31
CA ARG A 169 -3.25 6.82 5.04
C ARG A 169 -3.54 6.50 6.52
N VAL A 170 -3.30 5.27 6.95
CA VAL A 170 -3.52 4.88 8.34
C VAL A 170 -2.54 5.62 9.24
N ASP A 171 -3.06 6.15 10.36
CA ASP A 171 -2.27 6.75 11.42
C ASP A 171 -2.07 5.69 12.51
N PRO A 172 -0.82 5.19 12.70
CA PRO A 172 -0.57 4.09 13.63
C PRO A 172 -1.07 4.40 15.05
N GLY A 173 -1.76 3.42 15.64
CA GLY A 173 -2.34 3.57 16.97
C GLY A 173 -3.61 4.40 17.04
N ASN A 174 -4.21 4.79 15.90
CA ASN A 174 -5.49 5.49 15.90
C ASN A 174 -6.63 4.57 16.35
N PRO A 175 -7.41 4.94 17.39
CA PRO A 175 -8.45 4.05 17.93
C PRO A 175 -9.70 3.94 17.06
N LYS A 176 -9.89 4.83 16.09
CA LYS A 176 -11.11 4.90 15.25
C LYS A 176 -10.86 4.48 13.81
N PHE A 177 -9.68 4.80 13.27
CA PHE A 177 -9.35 4.57 11.85
C PHE A 177 -8.28 3.47 11.73
N HIS A 178 -8.65 2.41 11.06
CA HIS A 178 -7.83 1.23 10.78
C HIS A 178 -7.74 1.03 9.27
N THR A 179 -6.95 0.07 8.82
CA THR A 179 -6.72 -0.19 7.39
C THR A 179 -8.03 -0.39 6.61
N HIS A 180 -9.02 -1.12 7.14
CA HIS A 180 -10.26 -1.44 6.43
C HIS A 180 -11.24 -0.27 6.28
N ASN A 181 -11.32 0.64 7.26
CA ASN A 181 -12.30 1.75 7.28
C ASN A 181 -11.71 3.12 6.90
N THR A 182 -10.39 3.21 6.69
CA THR A 182 -9.76 4.42 6.17
C THR A 182 -9.98 4.50 4.66
N PRO A 183 -10.64 5.56 4.12
CA PRO A 183 -10.83 5.70 2.68
C PRO A 183 -9.50 5.67 1.93
N LYS A 184 -9.36 4.80 0.92
CA LYS A 184 -8.12 4.65 0.16
C LYS A 184 -8.21 5.37 -1.18
N VAL A 185 -7.15 6.09 -1.55
CA VAL A 185 -7.05 6.80 -2.82
C VAL A 185 -6.29 5.93 -3.82
N ILE A 186 -6.76 5.87 -5.07
CA ILE A 186 -6.11 5.09 -6.15
C ILE A 186 -5.95 5.96 -7.38
N GLY A 187 -4.74 6.02 -7.92
CA GLY A 187 -4.43 6.58 -9.22
C GLY A 187 -3.86 5.50 -10.15
N GLY A 188 -4.58 5.17 -11.22
CA GLY A 188 -4.10 4.21 -12.23
C GLY A 188 -3.34 4.88 -13.35
N MET A 189 -2.36 4.20 -13.96
CA MET A 189 -1.66 4.67 -15.17
C MET A 189 -2.62 4.84 -16.35
N THR A 190 -3.65 4.00 -16.41
CA THR A 190 -4.76 4.10 -17.37
C THR A 190 -6.08 3.88 -16.63
N PRO A 191 -7.25 4.18 -17.25
CA PRO A 191 -8.54 3.85 -16.65
C PRO A 191 -8.68 2.36 -16.28
N ALA A 192 -8.15 1.46 -17.11
CA ALA A 192 -8.14 0.02 -16.84
C ALA A 192 -7.32 -0.33 -15.57
N CYS A 193 -6.17 0.35 -15.37
CA CYS A 193 -5.33 0.18 -14.18
C CYS A 193 -6.05 0.64 -12.91
N GLY A 194 -6.71 1.79 -12.97
CA GLY A 194 -7.51 2.33 -11.86
C GLY A 194 -8.68 1.41 -11.50
N ASP A 195 -9.37 0.86 -12.51
CA ASP A 195 -10.48 -0.07 -12.32
C ASP A 195 -10.01 -1.40 -11.71
N ALA A 196 -8.92 -1.99 -12.22
CA ALA A 196 -8.33 -3.21 -11.65
C ALA A 196 -7.96 -3.03 -10.17
N ALA A 197 -7.25 -1.95 -9.83
CA ALA A 197 -6.86 -1.65 -8.46
C ALA A 197 -8.09 -1.39 -7.57
N LYS A 198 -9.07 -0.61 -8.03
CA LYS A 198 -10.32 -0.39 -7.30
C LYS A 198 -11.03 -1.69 -6.96
N GLN A 199 -11.19 -2.61 -7.92
CA GLN A 199 -11.84 -3.90 -7.70
C GLN A 199 -11.12 -4.74 -6.64
N LEU A 200 -9.78 -4.77 -6.68
CA LEU A 200 -8.98 -5.47 -5.67
C LEU A 200 -9.21 -4.90 -4.27
N TYR A 201 -9.02 -3.58 -4.12
CA TYR A 201 -9.09 -2.95 -2.79
C TYR A 201 -10.49 -2.96 -2.19
N LEU A 202 -11.56 -2.91 -2.99
CA LEU A 202 -12.94 -3.06 -2.50
C LEU A 202 -13.23 -4.40 -1.84
N LYS A 203 -12.37 -5.42 -1.99
CA LYS A 203 -12.49 -6.67 -1.23
C LYS A 203 -12.18 -6.49 0.26
N ALA A 204 -11.29 -5.56 0.60
CA ALA A 204 -10.75 -5.41 1.96
C ALA A 204 -10.98 -4.02 2.56
N ILE A 205 -11.29 -3.00 1.75
CA ILE A 205 -11.42 -1.60 2.13
C ILE A 205 -12.83 -1.11 1.80
N GLU A 206 -13.47 -0.46 2.75
CA GLU A 206 -14.87 -0.01 2.63
C GLU A 206 -15.07 1.09 1.58
N LYS A 207 -14.12 2.01 1.46
CA LYS A 207 -14.27 3.18 0.59
C LYS A 207 -13.03 3.43 -0.25
N ILE A 208 -13.23 3.48 -1.57
CA ILE A 208 -12.18 3.78 -2.55
C ILE A 208 -12.51 5.08 -3.29
N ILE A 209 -11.51 5.94 -3.40
CA ILE A 209 -11.56 7.20 -4.16
C ILE A 209 -10.58 7.06 -5.32
N VAL A 210 -11.11 6.99 -6.54
CA VAL A 210 -10.26 6.92 -7.74
C VAL A 210 -9.99 8.35 -8.23
N VAL A 211 -8.71 8.65 -8.47
CA VAL A 211 -8.24 9.92 -9.05
C VAL A 211 -7.68 9.68 -10.45
N SER A 212 -7.46 10.75 -11.20
CA SER A 212 -7.16 10.71 -12.63
C SER A 212 -5.81 10.11 -13.01
N SER A 213 -4.84 10.06 -12.08
CA SER A 213 -3.50 9.56 -12.37
C SER A 213 -2.75 9.15 -11.09
N PRO A 214 -1.65 8.35 -11.20
CA PRO A 214 -0.75 8.09 -10.08
C PRO A 214 -0.21 9.39 -9.47
N ARG A 215 0.21 10.36 -10.27
CA ARG A 215 0.72 11.67 -9.80
C ARG A 215 -0.29 12.40 -8.92
N ALA A 216 -1.58 12.36 -9.27
CA ALA A 216 -2.62 12.94 -8.43
C ALA A 216 -2.73 12.21 -7.08
N ALA A 217 -2.67 10.88 -7.07
CA ALA A 217 -2.70 10.10 -5.85
C ALA A 217 -1.43 10.30 -4.98
N GLU A 218 -0.26 10.41 -5.59
CA GLU A 218 1.00 10.75 -4.93
C GLU A 218 0.94 12.14 -4.27
N MET A 219 0.38 13.14 -4.99
CA MET A 219 0.15 14.49 -4.44
C MET A 219 -0.81 14.52 -3.26
N VAL A 220 -1.83 13.66 -3.22
CA VAL A 220 -2.75 13.57 -2.07
C VAL A 220 -1.97 13.28 -0.79
N LYS A 221 -1.02 12.35 -0.81
CA LYS A 221 -0.19 12.02 0.36
C LYS A 221 0.64 13.21 0.84
N LEU A 222 1.24 13.93 -0.10
CA LEU A 222 2.03 15.13 0.23
C LEU A 222 1.15 16.22 0.83
N LEU A 223 -0.02 16.47 0.24
CA LEU A 223 -0.95 17.47 0.76
C LEU A 223 -1.40 17.13 2.18
N GLU A 224 -1.80 15.89 2.44
CA GLU A 224 -2.24 15.45 3.78
C GLU A 224 -1.14 15.60 4.82
N ASN A 225 0.08 15.16 4.50
CA ASN A 225 1.21 15.24 5.42
C ASN A 225 1.61 16.70 5.68
N THR A 226 1.66 17.54 4.64
CA THR A 226 1.99 18.97 4.74
C THR A 226 0.92 19.70 5.55
N PHE A 227 -0.36 19.49 5.26
CA PHE A 227 -1.47 20.06 5.99
C PHE A 227 -1.39 19.72 7.49
N ARG A 228 -1.18 18.45 7.81
CA ARG A 228 -1.02 18.00 9.21
C ARG A 228 0.17 18.69 9.87
N SER A 229 1.33 18.73 9.23
CA SER A 229 2.56 19.33 9.78
C SER A 229 2.38 20.83 10.04
N VAL A 230 1.79 21.57 9.09
CA VAL A 230 1.51 23.01 9.23
C VAL A 230 0.54 23.27 10.38
N ASN A 231 -0.56 22.51 10.48
CA ASN A 231 -1.53 22.69 11.57
C ASN A 231 -0.95 22.35 12.94
N ILE A 232 -0.15 21.28 13.07
CA ILE A 232 0.54 20.97 14.31
C ILE A 232 1.52 22.10 14.68
N GLY A 233 2.29 22.60 13.73
CA GLY A 233 3.18 23.76 13.95
C GLY A 233 2.42 24.99 14.41
N LEU A 234 1.32 25.33 13.74
CA LEU A 234 0.46 26.46 14.10
C LEU A 234 -0.07 26.35 15.54
N VAL A 235 -0.64 25.19 15.89
CA VAL A 235 -1.23 24.98 17.23
C VAL A 235 -0.13 25.03 18.31
N ASN A 236 1.06 24.54 18.05
CA ASN A 236 2.19 24.66 18.96
C ASN A 236 2.59 26.12 19.18
N GLU A 237 2.65 26.95 18.13
CA GLU A 237 2.92 28.39 18.28
C GLU A 237 1.83 29.10 19.07
N VAL A 238 0.55 28.75 18.81
CA VAL A 238 -0.59 29.26 19.60
C VAL A 238 -0.46 28.85 21.08
N ALA A 239 -0.04 27.63 21.37
CA ALA A 239 0.17 27.17 22.75
C ALA A 239 1.27 27.99 23.47
N LEU A 240 2.36 28.34 22.76
CA LEU A 240 3.40 29.21 23.29
C LEU A 240 2.90 30.64 23.58
N MET A 241 2.03 31.18 22.70
CA MET A 241 1.38 32.47 22.93
C MET A 241 0.43 32.43 24.13
N CYS A 242 -0.44 31.43 24.19
CA CYS A 242 -1.37 31.24 25.31
C CYS A 242 -0.64 31.16 26.65
N ARG A 243 0.47 30.44 26.71
CA ARG A 243 1.32 30.36 27.90
C ARG A 243 1.82 31.74 28.37
N ARG A 244 2.25 32.61 27.42
CA ARG A 244 2.73 33.97 27.74
C ARG A 244 1.59 34.89 28.18
N LEU A 245 0.37 34.67 27.71
CA LEU A 245 -0.83 35.43 28.01
C LEU A 245 -1.57 34.88 29.24
N ASN A 246 -1.08 33.79 29.85
CA ASN A 246 -1.76 33.06 30.94
C ASN A 246 -3.19 32.61 30.57
N VAL A 247 -3.34 32.12 29.31
CA VAL A 247 -4.59 31.56 28.76
C VAL A 247 -4.45 30.05 28.63
N ASN A 248 -5.53 29.33 28.90
CA ASN A 248 -5.57 27.88 28.69
C ASN A 248 -5.73 27.56 27.17
N VAL A 249 -4.70 26.98 26.56
CA VAL A 249 -4.74 26.65 25.13
C VAL A 249 -5.80 25.62 24.76
N TRP A 250 -6.12 24.69 25.67
CA TRP A 250 -7.16 23.68 25.42
C TRP A 250 -8.56 24.30 25.33
N GLU A 251 -8.86 25.28 26.18
CA GLU A 251 -10.08 26.06 26.08
C GLU A 251 -10.20 26.81 24.73
N VAL A 252 -9.09 27.37 24.26
CA VAL A 252 -9.04 28.04 22.95
C VAL A 252 -9.27 27.04 21.81
N ILE A 253 -8.66 25.86 21.86
CA ILE A 253 -8.80 24.81 20.83
C ILE A 253 -10.22 24.25 20.80
N ASP A 254 -10.80 23.99 21.98
CA ASP A 254 -12.15 23.42 22.10
C ASP A 254 -13.25 24.40 21.65
N ALA A 255 -12.98 25.73 21.70
CA ALA A 255 -13.89 26.77 21.30
C ALA A 255 -13.78 27.19 19.81
N ALA A 256 -12.70 26.83 19.12
CA ALA A 256 -12.42 27.21 17.72
C ALA A 256 -12.89 26.15 16.72
#